data_a0092ea0a9d2b1ed921b565885c979f1
#
_entry.id   a0092ea0a9d2b1ed921b565885c979f1
#
_cell.length_a   1.000
_cell.length_b   1.000
_cell.length_c   1.000
_cell.angle_alpha   90.00
_cell.angle_beta   90.00
_cell.angle_gamma   90.00
#
_symmetry.space_group_name_H-M   'P 1'
#
loop_
_entity.id
_entity.type
_entity.pdbx_description
1 polymer ?
#
loop_
_entity_poly.entity_id
_entity_poly.type
_entity_poly.pdbx_seq_one_letter_code
_entity_poly.pdbx_strand_id
1 'polypeptide(L)'
;YGVFHCIGGACPDTCCAAWEVVVDPASAEKYRKAGGTIGERLRSVMEQDGEDTIFRLQNGRCPFLNEQNLCDLYIELGEAALCATCTKYPRFTHVYGGMTERGLSLSCPESARLLLEPTEPMAFVTRTEAGFPEPNALNPTLYLSLRKARAAVFAMLQNRSLPLEERVRRLWAAGEAVQKTINRHHYAEIVPVCGRFLETGAQAVALPELPAKPLDFLTQALPRRLESLTSQDTPAVLWAAYPEAAVMLEHFLVYGVYRYWMEAA
;
A
#
# COMPACT_ATOMS: atom_id res chain seq x y z
N TYR A 1 10.69 6.44 1.78
CA TYR A 1 10.97 6.19 0.37
C TYR A 1 12.48 6.14 0.10
N GLY A 2 13.24 7.18 0.47
CA GLY A 2 14.69 7.28 0.20
C GLY A 2 15.57 6.37 1.06
N VAL A 3 15.08 5.87 2.17
CA VAL A 3 15.81 4.97 3.09
C VAL A 3 15.60 3.48 2.78
N PHE A 4 14.73 3.16 1.84
CA PHE A 4 14.46 1.77 1.48
C PHE A 4 15.61 1.18 0.66
N HIS A 5 16.13 0.05 1.13
CA HIS A 5 17.04 -0.82 0.42
C HIS A 5 16.51 -2.26 0.48
N CYS A 6 16.53 -2.95 -0.65
CA CYS A 6 16.15 -4.37 -0.66
C CYS A 6 17.17 -5.19 0.14
N ILE A 7 16.69 -6.02 1.05
CA ILE A 7 17.52 -6.89 1.90
C ILE A 7 17.82 -8.25 1.27
N GLY A 8 17.34 -8.48 0.04
CA GLY A 8 17.68 -9.66 -0.76
C GLY A 8 17.46 -10.97 -0.02
N GLY A 9 18.50 -11.80 0.06
CA GLY A 9 18.44 -13.11 0.72
C GLY A 9 18.17 -13.09 2.23
N ALA A 10 18.24 -11.92 2.89
CA ALA A 10 17.85 -11.77 4.29
C ALA A 10 16.34 -11.51 4.47
N CYS A 11 15.57 -11.39 3.36
CA CYS A 11 14.14 -11.16 3.42
C CYS A 11 13.41 -12.42 3.94
N PRO A 12 12.50 -12.29 4.92
CA PRO A 12 11.75 -13.43 5.45
C PRO A 12 10.74 -13.99 4.45
N ASP A 13 10.46 -13.28 3.36
CA ASP A 13 9.53 -13.64 2.31
C ASP A 13 10.11 -13.23 0.95
N THR A 14 9.35 -13.39 -0.13
CA THR A 14 9.76 -13.01 -1.49
C THR A 14 8.70 -12.21 -2.21
N CYS A 15 9.13 -11.12 -2.87
CA CYS A 15 8.28 -10.35 -3.78
C CYS A 15 8.10 -11.00 -5.17
N CYS A 16 8.70 -12.16 -5.41
CA CYS A 16 8.65 -12.87 -6.68
C CYS A 16 7.68 -14.07 -6.66
N ALA A 17 6.65 -14.01 -5.80
CA ALA A 17 5.64 -15.07 -5.69
C ALA A 17 4.24 -14.47 -5.56
N ALA A 18 3.24 -15.27 -5.91
CA ALA A 18 1.80 -15.01 -5.79
C ALA A 18 1.24 -13.86 -6.67
N TRP A 19 2.02 -13.26 -7.55
CA TRP A 19 1.54 -12.26 -8.51
C TRP A 19 2.39 -12.24 -9.78
N GLU A 20 1.78 -11.93 -10.90
CA GLU A 20 2.43 -11.90 -12.21
C GLU A 20 3.26 -10.63 -12.39
N VAL A 21 4.46 -10.81 -12.93
CA VAL A 21 5.37 -9.70 -13.23
C VAL A 21 5.10 -9.21 -14.64
N VAL A 22 4.53 -8.02 -14.75
CA VAL A 22 4.39 -7.34 -16.05
C VAL A 22 5.76 -6.83 -16.51
N VAL A 23 6.13 -7.23 -17.72
CA VAL A 23 7.39 -6.85 -18.37
C VAL A 23 7.11 -5.69 -19.33
N ASP A 24 7.70 -4.55 -19.06
CA ASP A 24 7.56 -3.37 -19.93
C ASP A 24 8.09 -3.63 -21.36
N PRO A 25 7.57 -2.92 -22.38
CA PRO A 25 7.92 -3.19 -23.77
C PRO A 25 9.42 -3.11 -24.09
N ALA A 26 10.14 -2.18 -23.44
CA ALA A 26 11.58 -2.01 -23.65
C ALA A 26 12.36 -3.20 -23.09
N SER A 27 11.98 -3.67 -21.90
CA SER A 27 12.56 -4.87 -21.28
C SER A 27 12.21 -6.14 -22.07
N ALA A 28 10.97 -6.27 -22.55
CA ALA A 28 10.55 -7.41 -23.35
C ALA A 28 11.36 -7.50 -24.66
N GLU A 29 11.62 -6.37 -25.33
CA GLU A 29 12.44 -6.34 -26.53
C GLU A 29 13.91 -6.71 -26.24
N LYS A 30 14.45 -6.23 -25.11
CA LYS A 30 15.79 -6.58 -24.64
C LYS A 30 15.90 -8.10 -24.35
N TYR A 31 14.88 -8.67 -23.70
CA TYR A 31 14.83 -10.10 -23.34
C TYR A 31 14.71 -11.00 -24.59
N ARG A 32 13.96 -10.60 -25.62
CA ARG A 32 13.91 -11.34 -26.88
C ARG A 32 15.26 -11.43 -27.56
N LYS A 33 16.10 -10.41 -27.42
CA LYS A 33 17.44 -10.34 -28.01
C LYS A 33 18.55 -10.93 -27.14
N ALA A 34 18.27 -11.26 -25.88
CA ALA A 34 19.24 -11.83 -24.99
C ALA A 34 19.77 -13.17 -25.51
N GLY A 35 21.08 -13.35 -25.48
CA GLY A 35 21.76 -14.58 -25.87
C GLY A 35 21.95 -15.56 -24.71
N GLY A 36 22.46 -16.74 -25.04
CA GLY A 36 22.79 -17.77 -24.06
C GLY A 36 21.58 -18.43 -23.43
N THR A 37 21.81 -19.28 -22.44
CA THR A 37 20.80 -20.07 -21.72
C THR A 37 19.77 -19.18 -21.01
N ILE A 38 20.19 -18.07 -20.41
CA ILE A 38 19.27 -17.14 -19.77
C ILE A 38 18.35 -16.47 -20.78
N GLY A 39 18.83 -16.16 -21.98
CA GLY A 39 18.00 -15.61 -23.06
C GLY A 39 16.96 -16.61 -23.58
N GLU A 40 17.30 -17.89 -23.68
CA GLU A 40 16.36 -18.95 -24.01
C GLU A 40 15.30 -19.10 -22.93
N ARG A 41 15.69 -19.10 -21.65
CA ARG A 41 14.78 -19.15 -20.51
C ARG A 41 13.85 -17.94 -20.49
N LEU A 42 14.36 -16.71 -20.72
CA LEU A 42 13.55 -15.49 -20.83
C LEU A 42 12.46 -15.63 -21.88
N ARG A 43 12.80 -16.07 -23.10
CA ARG A 43 11.83 -16.26 -24.17
C ARG A 43 10.80 -17.35 -23.89
N SER A 44 11.20 -18.41 -23.19
CA SER A 44 10.29 -19.54 -22.88
C SER A 44 9.25 -19.23 -21.82
N VAL A 45 9.48 -18.22 -20.98
CA VAL A 45 8.59 -17.86 -19.85
C VAL A 45 7.84 -16.55 -20.04
N MET A 46 8.20 -15.76 -21.08
CA MET A 46 7.40 -14.59 -21.46
C MET A 46 6.14 -15.03 -22.19
N GLU A 47 5.01 -14.49 -21.77
CA GLU A 47 3.70 -14.74 -22.34
C GLU A 47 2.97 -13.42 -22.59
N GLN A 48 2.08 -13.42 -23.58
CA GLN A 48 1.22 -12.28 -23.81
C GLN A 48 -0.10 -12.50 -23.07
N ASP A 49 -0.47 -11.56 -22.21
CA ASP A 49 -1.76 -11.52 -21.53
C ASP A 49 -2.47 -10.20 -21.86
N GLY A 50 -3.44 -10.27 -22.77
CA GLY A 50 -4.06 -9.07 -23.34
C GLY A 50 -3.02 -8.17 -24.02
N GLU A 51 -2.90 -6.92 -23.55
CA GLU A 51 -1.93 -5.95 -24.05
C GLU A 51 -0.57 -6.05 -23.34
N ASP A 52 -0.50 -6.78 -22.24
CA ASP A 52 0.70 -6.90 -21.42
C ASP A 52 1.56 -8.10 -21.78
N THR A 53 2.87 -7.95 -21.66
CA THR A 53 3.81 -9.08 -21.64
C THR A 53 4.09 -9.41 -20.18
N ILE A 54 3.93 -10.69 -19.80
CA ILE A 54 4.14 -11.15 -18.42
C ILE A 54 5.16 -12.27 -18.34
N PHE A 55 5.73 -12.51 -17.15
CA PHE A 55 6.39 -13.77 -16.86
C PHE A 55 5.37 -14.77 -16.34
N ARG A 56 5.21 -15.89 -17.06
CA ARG A 56 4.35 -16.99 -16.63
C ARG A 56 4.85 -17.57 -15.31
N LEU A 57 4.01 -17.54 -14.28
CA LEU A 57 4.35 -18.14 -12.99
C LEU A 57 4.49 -19.67 -13.10
N GLN A 58 5.46 -20.21 -12.39
CA GLN A 58 5.65 -21.64 -12.21
C GLN A 58 5.35 -21.99 -10.73
N ASN A 59 4.27 -22.74 -10.50
CA ASN A 59 3.79 -23.07 -9.16
C ASN A 59 3.60 -21.81 -8.27
N GLY A 60 3.03 -20.74 -8.84
CA GLY A 60 2.80 -19.47 -8.13
C GLY A 60 4.05 -18.64 -7.88
N ARG A 61 5.20 -18.96 -8.48
CA ARG A 61 6.48 -18.28 -8.30
C ARG A 61 7.01 -17.77 -9.64
N CYS A 62 7.72 -16.64 -9.58
CA CYS A 62 8.44 -16.13 -10.74
C CYS A 62 9.43 -17.21 -11.25
N PRO A 63 9.50 -17.44 -12.56
CA PRO A 63 10.39 -18.47 -13.13
C PRO A 63 11.88 -18.20 -12.91
N PHE A 64 12.25 -16.99 -12.49
CA PHE A 64 13.63 -16.62 -12.13
C PHE A 64 13.92 -16.66 -10.64
N LEU A 65 12.95 -17.03 -9.81
CA LEU A 65 13.15 -17.20 -8.37
C LEU A 65 13.71 -18.59 -8.08
N ASN A 66 14.96 -18.66 -7.62
CA ASN A 66 15.62 -19.93 -7.31
C ASN A 66 15.24 -20.49 -5.92
N GLU A 67 15.80 -21.64 -5.56
CA GLU A 67 15.52 -22.32 -4.28
C GLU A 67 15.98 -21.52 -3.05
N GLN A 68 16.93 -20.60 -3.21
CA GLN A 68 17.41 -19.71 -2.17
C GLN A 68 16.60 -18.41 -2.06
N ASN A 69 15.45 -18.31 -2.77
CA ASN A 69 14.63 -17.11 -2.89
C ASN A 69 15.39 -15.89 -3.47
N LEU A 70 16.36 -16.14 -4.32
CA LEU A 70 17.11 -15.13 -5.05
C LEU A 70 16.72 -15.12 -6.54
N CYS A 71 16.90 -13.99 -7.20
CA CYS A 71 16.57 -13.82 -8.60
C CYS A 71 17.75 -14.22 -9.51
N ASP A 72 17.62 -15.30 -10.27
CA ASP A 72 18.64 -15.75 -11.22
C ASP A 72 18.95 -14.69 -12.28
N LEU A 73 17.93 -13.96 -12.74
CA LEU A 73 18.12 -12.88 -13.72
C LEU A 73 19.04 -11.77 -13.16
N TYR A 74 18.84 -11.43 -11.88
CA TYR A 74 19.71 -10.47 -11.20
C TYR A 74 21.14 -11.02 -11.01
N ILE A 75 21.26 -12.29 -10.63
CA ILE A 75 22.55 -12.95 -10.39
C ILE A 75 23.37 -13.05 -11.67
N GLU A 76 22.74 -13.42 -12.78
CA GLU A 76 23.43 -13.67 -14.04
C GLU A 76 23.71 -12.41 -14.86
N LEU A 77 22.78 -11.45 -14.86
CA LEU A 77 22.83 -10.26 -15.73
C LEU A 77 22.90 -8.93 -14.98
N GLY A 78 22.77 -8.95 -13.66
CA GLY A 78 22.79 -7.76 -12.79
C GLY A 78 21.48 -6.95 -12.78
N GLU A 79 21.46 -5.90 -11.96
CA GLU A 79 20.29 -5.04 -11.74
C GLU A 79 19.76 -4.40 -13.02
N ALA A 80 20.65 -4.00 -13.91
CA ALA A 80 20.29 -3.36 -15.20
C ALA A 80 19.51 -4.27 -16.16
N ALA A 81 19.42 -5.57 -15.88
CA ALA A 81 18.63 -6.52 -16.63
C ALA A 81 17.19 -6.65 -16.11
N LEU A 82 16.88 -6.14 -14.94
CA LEU A 82 15.53 -6.20 -14.39
C LEU A 82 14.55 -5.33 -15.18
N CYS A 83 13.31 -5.80 -15.34
CA CYS A 83 12.25 -4.99 -15.94
C CYS A 83 11.80 -3.87 -14.98
N ALA A 84 11.06 -2.90 -15.52
CA ALA A 84 10.60 -1.74 -14.76
C ALA A 84 9.80 -2.12 -13.49
N THR A 85 8.98 -3.16 -13.55
CA THR A 85 8.23 -3.68 -12.41
C THR A 85 9.16 -4.13 -11.30
N CYS A 86 10.15 -4.98 -11.60
CA CYS A 86 11.10 -5.50 -10.61
C CYS A 86 12.00 -4.39 -10.03
N THR A 87 12.43 -3.43 -10.87
CA THR A 87 13.30 -2.33 -10.45
C THR A 87 12.56 -1.34 -9.54
N LYS A 88 11.29 -1.06 -9.83
CA LYS A 88 10.50 -0.09 -9.08
C LYS A 88 9.94 -0.66 -7.77
N TYR A 89 9.57 -1.94 -7.73
CA TYR A 89 8.97 -2.54 -6.54
C TYR A 89 9.91 -2.41 -5.32
N PRO A 90 9.40 -2.10 -4.14
CA PRO A 90 8.02 -1.85 -3.74
C PRO A 90 7.60 -0.36 -3.82
N ARG A 91 8.28 0.43 -4.63
CA ARG A 91 8.00 1.86 -4.77
C ARG A 91 6.79 2.10 -5.65
N PHE A 92 5.89 2.97 -5.19
CA PHE A 92 4.79 3.46 -6.01
C PHE A 92 4.85 4.97 -6.18
N THR A 93 4.23 5.45 -7.24
CA THR A 93 4.12 6.86 -7.56
C THR A 93 2.69 7.14 -8.06
N HIS A 94 2.05 8.16 -7.48
CA HIS A 94 0.77 8.69 -7.92
C HIS A 94 0.95 10.14 -8.34
N VAL A 95 0.33 10.51 -9.44
CA VAL A 95 0.39 11.88 -9.98
C VAL A 95 -1.01 12.47 -9.95
N TYR A 96 -1.16 13.57 -9.23
CA TYR A 96 -2.39 14.31 -9.07
C TYR A 96 -2.16 15.77 -9.50
N GLY A 97 -2.29 16.03 -10.80
CA GLY A 97 -1.99 17.35 -11.35
C GLY A 97 -0.54 17.75 -11.09
N GLY A 98 -0.36 18.87 -10.39
CA GLY A 98 0.97 19.38 -10.02
C GLY A 98 1.59 18.71 -8.78
N MET A 99 0.99 17.66 -8.24
CA MET A 99 1.52 16.94 -7.07
C MET A 99 1.86 15.50 -7.42
N THR A 100 3.06 15.09 -7.05
CA THR A 100 3.49 13.69 -7.15
C THR A 100 3.68 13.12 -5.75
N GLU A 101 3.00 12.03 -5.46
CA GLU A 101 3.15 11.29 -4.21
C GLU A 101 3.94 10.00 -4.46
N ARG A 102 4.90 9.73 -3.60
CA ARG A 102 5.77 8.56 -3.68
C ARG A 102 5.76 7.84 -2.35
N GLY A 103 5.62 6.53 -2.39
CA GLY A 103 5.58 5.71 -1.18
C GLY A 103 6.14 4.31 -1.42
N LEU A 104 6.03 3.48 -0.39
CA LEU A 104 6.43 2.08 -0.39
C LEU A 104 5.21 1.20 -0.14
N SER A 105 5.10 0.09 -0.85
CA SER A 105 4.02 -0.88 -0.66
C SER A 105 4.25 -1.72 0.59
N LEU A 106 3.21 -1.92 1.40
CA LEU A 106 3.23 -2.81 2.56
C LEU A 106 3.33 -4.31 2.19
N SER A 107 3.17 -4.65 0.91
CA SER A 107 3.38 -6.02 0.43
C SER A 107 4.85 -6.46 0.43
N CYS A 108 5.79 -5.56 0.70
CA CYS A 108 7.19 -5.88 0.92
C CYS A 108 7.50 -5.91 2.42
N PRO A 109 8.04 -7.01 2.99
CA PRO A 109 8.34 -7.12 4.41
C PRO A 109 9.26 -5.99 4.94
N GLU A 110 10.30 -5.63 4.20
CA GLU A 110 11.18 -4.54 4.60
C GLU A 110 10.49 -3.17 4.54
N SER A 111 9.62 -2.94 3.56
CA SER A 111 8.78 -1.74 3.53
C SER A 111 7.82 -1.68 4.70
N ALA A 112 7.18 -2.81 5.03
CA ALA A 112 6.27 -2.93 6.17
C ALA A 112 7.02 -2.64 7.48
N ARG A 113 8.22 -3.22 7.65
CA ARG A 113 9.09 -2.96 8.80
C ARG A 113 9.40 -1.45 8.94
N LEU A 114 9.87 -0.82 7.88
CA LEU A 114 10.21 0.60 7.86
C LEU A 114 9.03 1.53 8.12
N LEU A 115 7.81 1.12 7.78
CA LEU A 115 6.61 1.93 7.93
C LEU A 115 5.90 1.69 9.26
N LEU A 116 5.96 0.48 9.82
CA LEU A 116 5.13 0.09 10.97
C LEU A 116 5.91 0.00 12.29
N GLU A 117 7.20 -0.31 12.27
CA GLU A 117 8.01 -0.43 13.51
C GLU A 117 8.37 0.91 14.19
N PRO A 118 8.54 2.05 13.49
CA PRO A 118 8.86 3.29 14.17
C PRO A 118 7.79 3.67 15.20
N THR A 119 8.23 4.25 16.32
CA THR A 119 7.31 4.69 17.39
C THR A 119 6.84 6.13 17.24
N GLU A 120 7.56 6.91 16.45
CA GLU A 120 7.24 8.31 16.20
C GLU A 120 6.11 8.46 15.18
N PRO A 121 5.29 9.50 15.26
CA PRO A 121 4.26 9.76 14.26
C PRO A 121 4.83 9.81 12.84
N MET A 122 4.07 9.31 11.87
CA MET A 122 4.46 9.33 10.46
C MET A 122 4.64 10.75 9.95
N ALA A 123 5.79 11.04 9.35
CA ALA A 123 6.10 12.33 8.76
C ALA A 123 6.13 12.25 7.23
N PHE A 124 5.54 13.24 6.58
CA PHE A 124 5.53 13.38 5.12
C PHE A 124 6.50 14.48 4.71
N VAL A 125 7.45 14.12 3.84
CA VAL A 125 8.43 15.07 3.31
C VAL A 125 7.90 15.66 2.01
N THR A 126 7.70 16.98 1.97
CA THR A 126 7.31 17.70 0.75
C THR A 126 8.54 18.39 0.16
N ARG A 127 8.70 18.23 -1.15
CA ARG A 127 9.73 18.92 -1.94
C ARG A 127 9.08 19.61 -3.12
N THR A 128 9.55 20.79 -3.48
CA THR A 128 9.16 21.48 -4.70
C THR A 128 10.16 21.10 -5.79
N GLU A 129 9.69 20.53 -6.86
CA GLU A 129 10.49 20.23 -8.05
C GLU A 129 10.16 21.28 -9.13
N ALA A 130 11.15 21.73 -9.88
CA ALA A 130 10.92 22.62 -11.02
C ALA A 130 10.30 21.82 -12.16
N GLY A 131 9.23 22.33 -12.75
CA GLY A 131 8.54 21.71 -13.88
C GLY A 131 7.12 22.25 -14.02
N PHE A 132 6.53 21.98 -15.17
CA PHE A 132 5.11 22.23 -15.39
C PHE A 132 4.35 20.92 -15.12
N PRO A 133 3.24 20.95 -14.33
CA PRO A 133 2.41 19.77 -14.15
C PRO A 133 1.81 19.36 -15.50
N GLU A 134 1.79 18.06 -15.77
CA GLU A 134 1.05 17.56 -16.92
C GLU A 134 -0.45 17.82 -16.74
N PRO A 135 -1.17 18.24 -17.80
CA PRO A 135 -2.61 18.37 -17.74
C PRO A 135 -3.24 17.01 -17.39
N ASN A 136 -4.09 16.99 -16.39
CA ASN A 136 -4.88 15.82 -16.08
C ASN A 136 -6.37 16.18 -15.93
N ALA A 137 -7.23 15.19 -16.00
CA ALA A 137 -8.67 15.34 -15.93
C ALA A 137 -9.25 15.54 -14.52
N LEU A 138 -8.41 15.89 -13.53
CA LEU A 138 -8.85 16.06 -12.15
C LEU A 138 -9.82 17.22 -12.00
N ASN A 139 -10.90 17.00 -11.23
CA ASN A 139 -11.76 18.09 -10.80
C ASN A 139 -11.00 18.93 -9.74
N PRO A 140 -10.71 20.22 -9.99
CA PRO A 140 -9.87 21.02 -9.09
C PRO A 140 -10.51 21.19 -7.70
N THR A 141 -11.83 21.35 -7.62
CA THR A 141 -12.54 21.53 -6.35
C THR A 141 -12.49 20.24 -5.52
N LEU A 142 -12.75 19.09 -6.14
CA LEU A 142 -12.66 17.80 -5.50
C LEU A 142 -11.25 17.53 -4.99
N TYR A 143 -10.25 17.70 -5.84
CA TYR A 143 -8.83 17.51 -5.50
C TYR A 143 -8.40 18.37 -4.30
N LEU A 144 -8.67 19.67 -4.34
CA LEU A 144 -8.26 20.59 -3.26
C LEU A 144 -8.99 20.28 -1.95
N SER A 145 -10.27 19.92 -2.03
CA SER A 145 -11.08 19.57 -0.85
C SER A 145 -10.61 18.25 -0.23
N LEU A 146 -10.36 17.22 -1.02
CA LEU A 146 -9.82 15.95 -0.53
C LEU A 146 -8.44 16.12 0.10
N ARG A 147 -7.57 16.90 -0.52
CA ARG A 147 -6.24 17.18 0.02
C ARG A 147 -6.29 17.88 1.39
N LYS A 148 -7.17 18.87 1.55
CA LYS A 148 -7.38 19.55 2.83
C LYS A 148 -7.98 18.62 3.89
N ALA A 149 -9.00 17.87 3.54
CA ALA A 149 -9.63 16.90 4.43
C ALA A 149 -8.63 15.83 4.88
N ARG A 150 -7.80 15.30 3.98
CA ARG A 150 -6.76 14.32 4.29
C ARG A 150 -5.75 14.83 5.33
N ALA A 151 -5.35 16.10 5.22
CA ALA A 151 -4.44 16.68 6.21
C ALA A 151 -5.06 16.70 7.62
N ALA A 152 -6.34 17.03 7.75
CA ALA A 152 -7.06 16.97 9.02
C ALA A 152 -7.20 15.53 9.55
N VAL A 153 -7.46 14.57 8.65
CA VAL A 153 -7.51 13.13 9.00
C VAL A 153 -6.16 12.65 9.54
N PHE A 154 -5.03 13.01 8.93
CA PHE A 154 -3.71 12.67 9.45
C PHE A 154 -3.48 13.23 10.85
N ALA A 155 -3.81 14.49 11.08
CA ALA A 155 -3.66 15.13 12.39
C ALA A 155 -4.52 14.41 13.46
N MET A 156 -5.75 14.02 13.12
CA MET A 156 -6.64 13.26 14.02
C MET A 156 -6.13 11.85 14.28
N LEU A 157 -5.71 11.13 13.25
CA LEU A 157 -5.20 9.75 13.41
C LEU A 157 -3.94 9.69 14.26
N GLN A 158 -3.09 10.69 14.21
CA GLN A 158 -1.86 10.78 14.99
C GLN A 158 -2.02 11.52 16.33
N ASN A 159 -3.23 11.91 16.69
CA ASN A 159 -3.53 12.49 18.00
C ASN A 159 -3.63 11.39 19.06
N ARG A 160 -2.51 11.02 19.66
CA ARG A 160 -2.40 9.97 20.68
C ARG A 160 -3.05 10.31 22.02
N SER A 161 -3.56 11.54 22.20
CA SER A 161 -4.41 11.87 23.35
C SER A 161 -5.81 11.23 23.26
N LEU A 162 -6.22 10.79 22.07
CA LEU A 162 -7.45 10.06 21.83
C LEU A 162 -7.19 8.54 21.81
N PRO A 163 -8.06 7.74 22.42
CA PRO A 163 -8.00 6.28 22.26
C PRO A 163 -8.03 5.88 20.77
N LEU A 164 -7.30 4.82 20.42
CA LEU A 164 -7.22 4.36 19.03
C LEU A 164 -8.60 4.02 18.46
N GLU A 165 -9.46 3.38 19.23
CA GLU A 165 -10.83 3.05 18.82
C GLU A 165 -11.64 4.29 18.45
N GLU A 166 -11.49 5.37 19.21
CA GLU A 166 -12.16 6.63 18.91
C GLU A 166 -11.63 7.24 17.60
N ARG A 167 -10.32 7.16 17.36
CA ARG A 167 -9.71 7.62 16.11
C ARG A 167 -10.21 6.82 14.91
N VAL A 168 -10.34 5.50 15.05
CA VAL A 168 -10.91 4.62 14.01
C VAL A 168 -12.38 4.96 13.73
N ARG A 169 -13.20 5.17 14.77
CA ARG A 169 -14.61 5.57 14.60
C ARG A 169 -14.74 6.91 13.87
N ARG A 170 -13.93 7.89 14.23
CA ARG A 170 -13.91 9.20 13.55
C ARG A 170 -13.48 9.10 12.10
N LEU A 171 -12.44 8.33 11.82
CA LEU A 171 -12.00 8.05 10.45
C LEU A 171 -13.13 7.46 9.62
N TRP A 172 -13.80 6.43 10.16
CA TRP A 172 -14.91 5.76 9.46
C TRP A 172 -16.06 6.72 9.17
N ALA A 173 -16.54 7.43 10.19
CA ALA A 173 -17.62 8.39 10.05
C ALA A 173 -17.30 9.53 9.06
N ALA A 174 -16.09 10.07 9.13
CA ALA A 174 -15.62 11.08 8.20
C ALA A 174 -15.54 10.53 6.76
N GLY A 175 -15.02 9.31 6.59
CA GLY A 175 -14.93 8.64 5.28
C GLY A 175 -16.29 8.44 4.64
N GLU A 176 -17.28 7.90 5.39
CA GLU A 176 -18.66 7.74 4.90
C GLU A 176 -19.30 9.09 4.52
N ALA A 177 -19.11 10.10 5.36
CA ALA A 177 -19.70 11.41 5.12
C ALA A 177 -19.06 12.09 3.88
N VAL A 178 -17.75 11.98 3.73
CA VAL A 178 -17.03 12.46 2.55
C VAL A 178 -17.49 11.72 1.29
N GLN A 179 -17.60 10.38 1.34
CA GLN A 179 -18.08 9.61 0.19
C GLN A 179 -19.51 9.99 -0.22
N LYS A 180 -20.43 10.16 0.74
CA LYS A 180 -21.80 10.64 0.46
C LYS A 180 -21.79 12.03 -0.17
N THR A 181 -20.87 12.90 0.22
CA THR A 181 -20.70 14.25 -0.32
C THR A 181 -20.16 14.21 -1.75
N ILE A 182 -19.20 13.35 -2.02
CA ILE A 182 -18.65 13.09 -3.36
C ILE A 182 -19.77 12.59 -4.30
N ASN A 183 -20.53 11.59 -3.87
CA ASN A 183 -21.62 11.01 -4.67
C ASN A 183 -22.72 12.02 -5.05
N ARG A 184 -22.85 13.11 -4.27
CA ARG A 184 -23.76 14.23 -4.56
C ARG A 184 -23.12 15.35 -5.35
N HIS A 185 -21.86 15.23 -5.70
CA HIS A 185 -21.04 16.26 -6.37
C HIS A 185 -20.91 17.58 -5.58
N HIS A 186 -21.08 17.56 -4.26
CA HIS A 186 -20.97 18.73 -3.37
C HIS A 186 -19.53 18.92 -2.86
N TYR A 187 -18.58 18.99 -3.76
CA TYR A 187 -17.14 18.92 -3.46
C TYR A 187 -16.62 20.01 -2.50
N ALA A 188 -17.23 21.20 -2.53
CA ALA A 188 -16.86 22.29 -1.62
C ALA A 188 -17.25 22.01 -0.14
N GLU A 189 -18.19 21.11 0.10
CA GLU A 189 -18.65 20.72 1.43
C GLU A 189 -17.79 19.63 2.08
N ILE A 190 -16.88 19.00 1.35
CA ILE A 190 -16.04 17.89 1.84
C ILE A 190 -15.29 18.29 3.10
N VAL A 191 -14.63 19.46 3.11
CA VAL A 191 -13.83 19.92 4.25
C VAL A 191 -14.66 20.12 5.50
N PRO A 192 -15.73 20.94 5.49
CA PRO A 192 -16.55 21.15 6.67
C PRO A 192 -17.28 19.88 7.12
N VAL A 193 -17.70 19.02 6.18
CA VAL A 193 -18.33 17.73 6.51
C VAL A 193 -17.33 16.81 7.21
N CYS A 194 -16.14 16.65 6.67
CA CYS A 194 -15.06 15.86 7.28
C CYS A 194 -14.74 16.38 8.68
N GLY A 195 -14.50 17.70 8.82
CA GLY A 195 -14.10 18.33 10.08
C GLY A 195 -15.08 18.06 11.22
N ARG A 196 -16.38 18.13 10.97
CA ARG A 196 -17.40 17.82 11.99
C ARG A 196 -17.21 16.47 12.65
N PHE A 197 -16.95 15.42 11.86
CA PHE A 197 -16.75 14.07 12.40
C PHE A 197 -15.38 13.87 13.06
N LEU A 198 -14.38 14.65 12.65
CA LEU A 198 -13.05 14.58 13.28
C LEU A 198 -13.02 15.27 14.64
N GLU A 199 -13.83 16.32 14.85
CA GLU A 199 -13.81 17.14 16.08
C GLU A 199 -14.78 16.63 17.15
N THR A 200 -16.03 16.33 16.79
CA THR A 200 -17.11 16.12 17.77
C THR A 200 -17.26 14.69 18.26
N GLY A 201 -16.52 13.76 17.71
CA GLY A 201 -16.67 12.34 18.02
C GLY A 201 -17.94 11.73 17.38
N ALA A 202 -17.80 10.56 16.81
CA ALA A 202 -18.91 9.84 16.22
C ALA A 202 -19.64 9.00 17.30
N GLN A 203 -20.31 9.65 18.24
CA GLN A 203 -21.03 8.96 19.34
C GLN A 203 -22.13 7.97 18.87
N ALA A 204 -22.41 7.89 17.57
CA ALA A 204 -23.49 7.08 17.02
C ALA A 204 -23.15 6.28 15.77
N VAL A 205 -21.89 6.24 15.31
CA VAL A 205 -21.55 5.41 14.14
C VAL A 205 -21.12 4.04 14.65
N ALA A 206 -22.03 3.07 14.50
CA ALA A 206 -21.64 1.67 14.67
C ALA A 206 -20.57 1.35 13.60
N LEU A 207 -19.45 0.80 14.05
CA LEU A 207 -18.51 0.20 13.10
C LEU A 207 -19.25 -0.93 12.36
N PRO A 208 -19.01 -1.12 11.05
CA PRO A 208 -19.63 -2.21 10.33
C PRO A 208 -19.29 -3.52 11.04
N GLU A 209 -20.28 -4.38 11.18
CA GLU A 209 -20.02 -5.75 11.60
C GLU A 209 -19.04 -6.37 10.59
N LEU A 210 -17.94 -6.86 11.09
CA LEU A 210 -17.03 -7.64 10.25
C LEU A 210 -17.81 -8.83 9.69
N PRO A 211 -17.67 -9.15 8.39
CA PRO A 211 -18.36 -10.31 7.83
C PRO A 211 -18.04 -11.55 8.67
N ALA A 212 -19.09 -12.30 9.02
CA ALA A 212 -19.01 -13.47 9.91
C ALA A 212 -18.12 -14.60 9.34
N LYS A 213 -17.71 -14.49 8.08
CA LYS A 213 -16.71 -15.37 7.48
C LYS A 213 -15.35 -14.67 7.57
N PRO A 214 -14.42 -15.20 8.37
CA PRO A 214 -13.04 -14.75 8.30
C PRO A 214 -12.58 -14.90 6.86
N LEU A 215 -11.84 -13.90 6.37
CA LEU A 215 -11.21 -13.98 5.07
C LEU A 215 -10.36 -15.26 5.07
N ASP A 216 -10.73 -16.27 4.27
CA ASP A 216 -10.14 -17.61 4.29
C ASP A 216 -8.60 -17.61 4.20
N PHE A 217 -8.03 -16.57 3.56
CA PHE A 217 -6.58 -16.42 3.50
C PHE A 217 -5.94 -16.01 4.84
N LEU A 218 -6.65 -15.28 5.71
CA LEU A 218 -6.12 -14.90 7.03
C LEU A 218 -6.10 -16.09 7.99
N THR A 219 -7.07 -17.00 7.87
CA THR A 219 -7.11 -18.21 8.70
C THR A 219 -6.00 -19.20 8.37
N GLN A 220 -5.49 -19.18 7.13
CA GLN A 220 -4.35 -20.00 6.71
C GLN A 220 -3.00 -19.38 7.09
N ALA A 221 -2.92 -18.05 7.18
CA ALA A 221 -1.69 -17.32 7.45
C ALA A 221 -1.46 -17.01 8.93
N LEU A 222 -2.52 -16.98 9.75
CA LEU A 222 -2.40 -16.70 11.19
C LEU A 222 -1.94 -17.94 11.93
N PRO A 223 -0.90 -17.86 12.80
CA PRO A 223 -0.47 -18.97 13.62
C PRO A 223 -1.62 -19.46 14.49
N ARG A 224 -1.74 -20.78 14.68
CA ARG A 224 -2.77 -21.45 15.51
C ARG A 224 -2.95 -20.88 16.92
N ARG A 225 -2.02 -20.03 17.42
CA ARG A 225 -2.13 -19.31 18.67
C ARG A 225 -3.29 -18.31 18.76
N LEU A 226 -3.83 -17.85 17.61
CA LEU A 226 -4.99 -16.95 17.59
C LEU A 226 -6.34 -17.68 17.62
N GLU A 227 -6.38 -18.98 17.38
CA GLU A 227 -7.62 -19.79 17.43
C GLU A 227 -8.23 -19.88 18.84
N SER A 228 -7.44 -19.56 19.88
CA SER A 228 -7.91 -19.57 21.28
C SER A 228 -8.49 -18.24 21.78
N LEU A 229 -8.41 -17.18 20.96
CA LEU A 229 -8.95 -15.87 21.34
C LEU A 229 -10.43 -15.79 20.98
N THR A 230 -11.30 -15.63 21.97
CA THR A 230 -12.72 -15.38 21.75
C THR A 230 -12.93 -13.94 21.28
N SER A 231 -13.98 -13.69 20.49
CA SER A 231 -14.26 -12.38 19.89
C SER A 231 -14.50 -11.25 20.91
N GLN A 232 -14.78 -11.59 22.18
CA GLN A 232 -15.04 -10.59 23.23
C GLN A 232 -13.77 -10.15 23.97
N ASP A 233 -12.75 -11.02 24.06
CA ASP A 233 -11.52 -10.75 24.80
C ASP A 233 -10.38 -10.24 23.91
N THR A 234 -10.55 -10.34 22.60
CA THR A 234 -9.49 -10.16 21.61
C THR A 234 -8.77 -8.80 21.70
N PRO A 235 -9.44 -7.63 21.81
CA PRO A 235 -8.73 -6.36 21.84
C PRO A 235 -7.85 -6.20 23.08
N ALA A 236 -8.39 -6.45 24.27
CA ALA A 236 -7.66 -6.26 25.53
C ALA A 236 -6.46 -7.21 25.64
N VAL A 237 -6.64 -8.47 25.24
CA VAL A 237 -5.57 -9.48 25.22
C VAL A 237 -4.51 -9.13 24.19
N LEU A 238 -4.91 -8.66 22.99
CA LEU A 238 -3.98 -8.23 21.93
C LEU A 238 -3.14 -7.06 22.40
N TRP A 239 -3.76 -6.01 22.96
CA TRP A 239 -3.05 -4.83 23.44
C TRP A 239 -2.12 -5.11 24.61
N ALA A 240 -2.49 -6.07 25.50
CA ALA A 240 -1.64 -6.50 26.58
C ALA A 240 -0.43 -7.33 26.11
N ALA A 241 -0.63 -8.15 25.08
CA ALA A 241 0.43 -8.98 24.50
C ALA A 241 1.38 -8.21 23.58
N TYR A 242 0.87 -7.16 22.93
CA TYR A 242 1.60 -6.37 21.94
C TYR A 242 1.32 -4.87 22.14
N PRO A 243 1.95 -4.24 23.15
CA PRO A 243 1.72 -2.81 23.45
C PRO A 243 2.04 -1.87 22.28
N GLU A 244 2.99 -2.24 21.44
CA GLU A 244 3.36 -1.53 20.22
C GLU A 244 2.31 -1.63 19.09
N ALA A 245 1.40 -2.61 19.13
CA ALA A 245 0.42 -2.85 18.10
C ALA A 245 -0.50 -1.64 17.86
N ALA A 246 -0.77 -0.85 18.89
CA ALA A 246 -1.57 0.38 18.75
C ALA A 246 -0.87 1.42 17.85
N VAL A 247 0.45 1.56 17.95
CA VAL A 247 1.25 2.45 17.10
C VAL A 247 1.36 1.88 15.68
N MET A 248 1.58 0.58 15.56
CA MET A 248 1.62 -0.08 14.24
C MET A 248 0.29 0.07 13.51
N LEU A 249 -0.85 -0.07 14.20
CA LEU A 249 -2.17 0.13 13.60
C LEU A 249 -2.43 1.60 13.26
N GLU A 250 -1.99 2.56 14.08
CA GLU A 250 -2.00 3.98 13.73
C GLU A 250 -1.26 4.21 12.41
N HIS A 251 -0.04 3.70 12.28
CA HIS A 251 0.76 3.85 11.06
C HIS A 251 0.10 3.17 9.86
N PHE A 252 -0.49 1.99 10.05
CA PHE A 252 -1.24 1.31 9.00
C PHE A 252 -2.44 2.13 8.50
N LEU A 253 -3.19 2.75 9.40
CA LEU A 253 -4.32 3.63 9.04
C LEU A 253 -3.85 4.89 8.33
N VAL A 254 -2.79 5.54 8.83
CA VAL A 254 -2.18 6.72 8.18
C VAL A 254 -1.67 6.35 6.79
N TYR A 255 -1.01 5.20 6.64
CA TYR A 255 -0.59 4.68 5.34
C TYR A 255 -1.78 4.44 4.40
N GLY A 256 -2.86 3.81 4.88
CA GLY A 256 -4.06 3.58 4.08
C GLY A 256 -4.69 4.87 3.56
N VAL A 257 -4.80 5.87 4.43
CA VAL A 257 -5.28 7.20 4.04
C VAL A 257 -4.31 7.87 3.05
N TYR A 258 -2.99 7.77 3.26
CA TYR A 258 -2.01 8.29 2.32
C TYR A 258 -2.13 7.64 0.95
N ARG A 259 -2.27 6.32 0.92
CA ARG A 259 -2.24 5.52 -0.30
C ARG A 259 -3.50 5.65 -1.15
N TYR A 260 -4.67 5.73 -0.52
CA TYR A 260 -5.95 5.52 -1.22
C TYR A 260 -6.91 6.71 -1.17
N TRP A 261 -6.76 7.65 -0.22
CA TRP A 261 -7.71 8.75 -0.03
C TRP A 261 -7.90 9.62 -1.28
N MET A 262 -6.85 9.84 -2.03
CA MET A 262 -6.87 10.69 -3.22
C MET A 262 -7.34 9.97 -4.48
N GLU A 263 -7.56 8.67 -4.44
CA GLU A 263 -8.05 7.91 -5.61
C GLU A 263 -9.50 8.26 -5.98
N ALA A 264 -10.21 8.97 -5.11
CA ALA A 264 -11.53 9.51 -5.39
C ALA A 264 -11.52 10.83 -6.19
N ALA A 265 -10.35 11.44 -6.40
CA ALA A 265 -10.19 12.68 -7.17
C ALA A 265 -10.18 12.44 -8.67
#